data_d392f660847e1e086abda6ce94b93fdf
#
_entry.id   d392f660847e1e086abda6ce94b93fdf
#
_cell.length_a   1.000
_cell.length_b   1.000
_cell.length_c   1.000
_cell.angle_alpha   90.00
_cell.angle_beta   90.00
_cell.angle_gamma   90.00
#
_symmetry.space_group_name_H-M   'P 1'
#
loop_
_entity.id
_entity.type
_entity.pdbx_description
1 polymer ?
#
loop_
_entity_poly.entity_id
_entity_poly.type
_entity_poly.pdbx_seq_one_letter_code
_entity_poly.pdbx_strand_id
1 'polypeptide(L)'
;MLFNSVEFLIFLPIVFLLYWSMFRHTKAQNAFIVAASYLFYGWWDLRFLLLIALTTVCSYASGVFLAQYNDKENTRRIICTANIVLNLSILFVYKYFDFFADGLHALLSTFGIDSPHIRLNMVLPVGISFYTFQALSYTIDVYRRHLTPTRDIIAFFAYICFFPQLVAGPIERATNLLPQFLKPRQFTYQQASEGMRMILWGLFKKMVVADNCAVFVDSTFANYQSVDGGTLMWGGVFFAFQIYGDFSGYSDIAIGTARLFGIRLMRNFHYPYLSRDMAEFWRRWHISLNTWFVDYVYIPLGGSRHGISTTIRNVAIIFLLSGLWHGANCTFVLWGAYNALLLIILILLDKNHKHATDVAAKGHPVSSGG
;
A
#
# COMPACT_ATOMS: atom_id res chain seq x y z
N MET A 1 10.30 -11.42 7.99
CA MET A 1 9.64 -12.76 7.90
C MET A 1 8.56 -12.71 6.83
N LEU A 2 8.29 -13.83 6.14
CA LEU A 2 7.14 -13.96 5.22
C LEU A 2 5.96 -14.62 5.95
N PHE A 3 4.73 -14.28 5.57
CA PHE A 3 3.54 -14.84 6.23
C PHE A 3 3.32 -16.34 6.03
N ASN A 4 3.89 -16.90 4.97
CA ASN A 4 3.87 -18.33 4.66
C ASN A 4 5.12 -19.08 5.11
N SER A 5 5.95 -18.49 5.98
CA SER A 5 7.17 -19.11 6.50
C SER A 5 6.95 -19.78 7.86
N VAL A 6 7.81 -20.75 8.19
CA VAL A 6 7.79 -21.45 9.48
C VAL A 6 8.08 -20.49 10.64
N GLU A 7 8.94 -19.50 10.41
CA GLU A 7 9.25 -18.46 11.40
C GLU A 7 8.00 -17.67 11.79
N PHE A 8 7.15 -17.32 10.80
CA PHE A 8 5.90 -16.64 11.08
C PHE A 8 4.89 -17.52 11.82
N LEU A 9 4.84 -18.80 11.48
CA LEU A 9 3.98 -19.78 12.15
C LEU A 9 4.33 -19.92 13.64
N ILE A 10 5.59 -19.76 14.01
CA ILE A 10 6.06 -19.75 15.41
C ILE A 10 5.87 -18.38 16.04
N PHE A 11 6.24 -17.32 15.32
CA PHE A 11 6.17 -15.93 15.78
C PHE A 11 4.75 -15.51 16.18
N LEU A 12 3.77 -15.77 15.32
CA LEU A 12 2.39 -15.30 15.52
C LEU A 12 1.74 -15.82 16.81
N PRO A 13 1.76 -17.13 17.14
CA PRO A 13 1.20 -17.63 18.40
C PRO A 13 1.91 -17.06 19.63
N ILE A 14 3.24 -16.94 19.62
CA ILE A 14 4.02 -16.38 20.74
C ILE A 14 3.61 -14.91 20.97
N VAL A 15 3.60 -14.10 19.92
CA VAL A 15 3.22 -12.68 20.01
C VAL A 15 1.77 -12.53 20.44
N PHE A 16 0.86 -13.36 19.94
CA PHE A 16 -0.55 -13.34 20.31
C PHE A 16 -0.76 -13.67 21.80
N LEU A 17 -0.12 -14.73 22.30
CA LEU A 17 -0.24 -15.14 23.70
C LEU A 17 0.35 -14.08 24.63
N LEU A 18 1.53 -13.58 24.35
CA LEU A 18 2.16 -12.52 25.15
C LEU A 18 1.34 -11.24 25.15
N TYR A 19 0.80 -10.84 24.00
CA TYR A 19 0.01 -9.63 23.85
C TYR A 19 -1.24 -9.63 24.74
N TRP A 20 -1.98 -10.71 24.81
CA TRP A 20 -3.22 -10.79 25.58
C TRP A 20 -3.02 -11.21 27.05
N SER A 21 -1.98 -11.99 27.37
CA SER A 21 -1.73 -12.46 28.73
C SER A 21 -0.96 -11.46 29.58
N MET A 22 0.09 -10.82 29.01
CA MET A 22 1.00 -9.98 29.78
C MET A 22 0.66 -8.49 29.71
N PHE A 23 0.11 -8.01 28.58
CA PHE A 23 -0.08 -6.57 28.33
C PHE A 23 -1.57 -6.20 28.39
N ARG A 24 -2.00 -5.65 29.52
CA ARG A 24 -3.41 -5.25 29.76
C ARG A 24 -3.66 -3.75 29.46
N HIS A 25 -2.63 -2.92 29.51
CA HIS A 25 -2.75 -1.48 29.26
C HIS A 25 -2.44 -1.13 27.81
N THR A 26 -3.22 -0.25 27.23
CA THR A 26 -3.09 0.16 25.80
C THR A 26 -1.68 0.58 25.42
N LYS A 27 -1.01 1.38 26.26
CA LYS A 27 0.38 1.81 25.99
C LYS A 27 1.36 0.66 25.98
N ALA A 28 1.23 -0.28 26.92
CA ALA A 28 2.09 -1.47 26.99
C ALA A 28 1.84 -2.40 25.79
N GLN A 29 0.58 -2.59 25.40
CA GLN A 29 0.22 -3.33 24.18
C GLN A 29 0.84 -2.67 22.93
N ASN A 30 0.76 -1.35 22.81
CA ASN A 30 1.36 -0.62 21.69
C ASN A 30 2.89 -0.77 21.67
N ALA A 31 3.56 -0.61 22.82
CA ALA A 31 5.00 -0.79 22.93
C ALA A 31 5.42 -2.21 22.53
N PHE A 32 4.66 -3.21 22.98
CA PHE A 32 4.90 -4.60 22.60
C PHE A 32 4.68 -4.84 21.09
N ILE A 33 3.62 -4.26 20.50
CA ILE A 33 3.40 -4.31 19.05
C ILE A 33 4.58 -3.68 18.30
N VAL A 34 5.09 -2.52 18.75
CA VAL A 34 6.26 -1.88 18.14
C VAL A 34 7.45 -2.83 18.20
N ALA A 35 7.78 -3.39 19.38
CA ALA A 35 8.89 -4.33 19.53
C ALA A 35 8.74 -5.56 18.63
N ALA A 36 7.56 -6.19 18.62
CA ALA A 36 7.26 -7.33 17.76
C ALA A 36 7.35 -6.98 16.26
N SER A 37 6.89 -5.79 15.87
CA SER A 37 6.96 -5.31 14.49
C SER A 37 8.40 -5.05 14.04
N TYR A 38 9.22 -4.49 14.91
CA TYR A 38 10.64 -4.29 14.63
C TYR A 38 11.40 -5.61 14.55
N LEU A 39 11.06 -6.60 15.40
CA LEU A 39 11.61 -7.95 15.30
C LEU A 39 11.19 -8.61 13.97
N PHE A 40 9.92 -8.52 13.62
CA PHE A 40 9.38 -9.09 12.37
C PHE A 40 10.07 -8.48 11.13
N TYR A 41 10.22 -7.16 11.10
CA TYR A 41 10.82 -6.43 9.98
C TYR A 41 12.34 -6.58 9.93
N GLY A 42 13.01 -6.48 11.09
CA GLY A 42 14.45 -6.64 11.22
C GLY A 42 14.95 -8.05 10.91
N TRP A 43 14.07 -9.06 10.90
CA TRP A 43 14.40 -10.42 10.42
C TRP A 43 14.86 -10.43 8.97
N TRP A 44 14.45 -9.45 8.18
CA TRP A 44 14.90 -9.29 6.81
C TRP A 44 16.26 -8.59 6.74
N ASP A 45 16.33 -7.37 7.28
CA ASP A 45 17.57 -6.57 7.32
C ASP A 45 17.46 -5.48 8.41
N LEU A 46 18.39 -5.49 9.36
CA LEU A 46 18.42 -4.54 10.47
C LEU A 46 18.64 -3.09 10.03
N ARG A 47 19.33 -2.86 8.88
CA ARG A 47 19.59 -1.52 8.35
C ARG A 47 18.31 -0.76 8.04
N PHE A 48 17.27 -1.46 7.64
CA PHE A 48 15.98 -0.86 7.30
C PHE A 48 15.16 -0.42 8.50
N LEU A 49 15.49 -0.91 9.71
CA LEU A 49 14.86 -0.44 10.95
C LEU A 49 15.15 1.04 11.21
N LEU A 50 16.36 1.50 10.91
CA LEU A 50 16.72 2.92 11.05
C LEU A 50 15.91 3.79 10.09
N LEU A 51 15.67 3.32 8.87
CA LEU A 51 14.94 4.06 7.87
C LEU A 51 13.46 4.24 8.24
N ILE A 52 12.80 3.16 8.68
CA ILE A 52 11.41 3.24 9.13
C ILE A 52 11.29 4.09 10.41
N ALA A 53 12.26 3.99 11.33
CA ALA A 53 12.30 4.82 12.52
C ALA A 53 12.45 6.30 12.17
N LEU A 54 13.38 6.65 11.27
CA LEU A 54 13.60 8.02 10.80
C LEU A 54 12.32 8.60 10.17
N THR A 55 11.72 7.87 9.22
CA THR A 55 10.47 8.26 8.58
C THR A 55 9.36 8.48 9.61
N THR A 56 9.25 7.59 10.59
CA THR A 56 8.25 7.68 11.67
C THR A 56 8.47 8.91 12.54
N VAL A 57 9.70 9.14 13.02
CA VAL A 57 10.04 10.30 13.86
C VAL A 57 9.79 11.61 13.12
N CYS A 58 10.25 11.73 11.87
CA CYS A 58 10.05 12.94 11.07
C CYS A 58 8.57 13.24 10.82
N SER A 59 7.76 12.22 10.54
CA SER A 59 6.33 12.40 10.32
C SER A 59 5.57 12.72 11.60
N TYR A 60 5.95 12.08 12.73
CA TYR A 60 5.42 12.43 14.05
C TYR A 60 5.73 13.89 14.42
N ALA A 61 7.00 14.29 14.30
CA ALA A 61 7.44 15.66 14.58
C ALA A 61 6.69 16.68 13.70
N SER A 62 6.53 16.39 12.42
CA SER A 62 5.75 17.23 11.50
C SER A 62 4.31 17.40 11.96
N GLY A 63 3.65 16.33 12.44
CA GLY A 63 2.31 16.43 13.01
C GLY A 63 2.24 17.32 14.25
N VAL A 64 3.21 17.19 15.17
CA VAL A 64 3.30 18.01 16.38
C VAL A 64 3.54 19.48 16.02
N PHE A 65 4.46 19.77 15.10
CA PHE A 65 4.71 21.15 14.66
C PHE A 65 3.51 21.75 13.92
N LEU A 66 2.81 20.98 13.08
CA LEU A 66 1.58 21.43 12.43
C LEU A 66 0.50 21.84 13.44
N ALA A 67 0.42 21.16 14.59
CA ALA A 67 -0.48 21.57 15.67
C ALA A 67 0.00 22.81 16.41
N GLN A 68 1.31 22.91 16.68
CA GLN A 68 1.90 24.05 17.38
C GLN A 68 1.76 25.37 16.61
N TYR A 69 1.89 25.32 15.28
CA TYR A 69 1.77 26.49 14.41
C TYR A 69 0.41 26.58 13.72
N ASN A 70 -0.68 26.20 14.42
CA ASN A 70 -2.01 26.09 13.83
C ASN A 70 -2.51 27.37 13.14
N ASP A 71 -2.14 28.57 13.63
CA ASP A 71 -2.58 29.85 13.11
C ASP A 71 -1.63 30.44 12.04
N LYS A 72 -0.49 29.78 11.75
CA LYS A 72 0.51 30.25 10.79
C LYS A 72 0.50 29.40 9.52
N GLU A 73 -0.41 29.71 8.59
CA GLU A 73 -0.63 28.89 7.39
C GLU A 73 0.63 28.70 6.55
N ASN A 74 1.45 29.74 6.37
CA ASN A 74 2.72 29.62 5.62
C ASN A 74 3.70 28.64 6.30
N THR A 75 3.82 28.70 7.63
CA THR A 75 4.67 27.76 8.38
C THR A 75 4.15 26.33 8.27
N ARG A 76 2.82 26.14 8.37
CA ARG A 76 2.18 24.83 8.16
C ARG A 76 2.48 24.27 6.79
N ARG A 77 2.37 25.09 5.75
CA ARG A 77 2.68 24.71 4.37
C ARG A 77 4.14 24.27 4.22
N ILE A 78 5.08 25.02 4.82
CA ILE A 78 6.51 24.67 4.79
C ILE A 78 6.75 23.33 5.48
N ILE A 79 6.20 23.11 6.69
CA ILE A 79 6.35 21.85 7.44
C ILE A 79 5.79 20.67 6.64
N CYS A 80 4.59 20.80 6.09
CA CYS A 80 3.97 19.76 5.28
C CYS A 80 4.81 19.44 4.03
N THR A 81 5.22 20.47 3.29
CA THR A 81 6.05 20.30 2.08
C THR A 81 7.40 19.68 2.41
N ALA A 82 8.06 20.11 3.49
CA ALA A 82 9.35 19.55 3.91
C ALA A 82 9.25 18.05 4.24
N ASN A 83 8.18 17.63 4.93
CA ASN A 83 7.96 16.23 5.23
C ASN A 83 7.64 15.41 3.95
N ILE A 84 6.83 15.95 3.04
CA ILE A 84 6.55 15.32 1.74
C ILE A 84 7.85 15.14 0.94
N VAL A 85 8.64 16.20 0.82
CA VAL A 85 9.93 16.15 0.11
C VAL A 85 10.87 15.13 0.74
N LEU A 86 11.00 15.12 2.07
CA LEU A 86 11.85 14.14 2.78
C LEU A 86 11.43 12.69 2.46
N ASN A 87 10.15 12.37 2.64
CA ASN A 87 9.65 11.01 2.41
C ASN A 87 9.77 10.58 0.95
N LEU A 88 9.47 11.49 0.01
CA LEU A 88 9.63 11.20 -1.43
C LEU A 88 11.09 11.12 -1.85
N SER A 89 11.99 11.91 -1.25
CA SER A 89 13.44 11.82 -1.52
C SER A 89 14.02 10.48 -1.05
N ILE A 90 13.62 10.00 0.12
CA ILE A 90 14.01 8.67 0.61
C ILE A 90 13.52 7.61 -0.38
N LEU A 91 12.24 7.65 -0.77
CA LEU A 91 11.67 6.71 -1.72
C LEU A 91 12.38 6.79 -3.08
N PHE A 92 12.71 8.01 -3.55
CA PHE A 92 13.43 8.23 -4.80
C PHE A 92 14.81 7.59 -4.79
N VAL A 93 15.60 7.83 -3.75
CA VAL A 93 16.96 7.30 -3.63
C VAL A 93 16.98 5.78 -3.65
N TYR A 94 16.09 5.12 -2.88
CA TYR A 94 16.10 3.66 -2.77
C TYR A 94 15.43 2.95 -3.93
N LYS A 95 14.47 3.57 -4.63
CA LYS A 95 13.64 2.87 -5.62
C LYS A 95 13.83 3.38 -7.03
N TYR A 96 14.07 4.66 -7.22
CA TYR A 96 14.00 5.29 -8.55
C TYR A 96 15.32 5.85 -9.06
N PHE A 97 16.32 6.06 -8.19
CA PHE A 97 17.56 6.72 -8.59
C PHE A 97 18.23 6.00 -9.76
N ASP A 98 18.49 4.70 -9.64
CA ASP A 98 19.19 3.93 -10.68
C ASP A 98 18.40 3.91 -12.00
N PHE A 99 17.08 3.82 -11.95
CA PHE A 99 16.23 3.87 -13.15
C PHE A 99 16.36 5.19 -13.91
N PHE A 100 16.32 6.32 -13.19
CA PHE A 100 16.48 7.62 -13.83
C PHE A 100 17.92 7.89 -14.27
N ALA A 101 18.92 7.43 -13.53
CA ALA A 101 20.33 7.54 -13.89
C ALA A 101 20.64 6.74 -15.17
N ASP A 102 20.13 5.50 -15.26
CA ASP A 102 20.26 4.65 -16.45
C ASP A 102 19.57 5.28 -17.67
N GLY A 103 18.35 5.79 -17.47
CA GLY A 103 17.61 6.48 -18.54
C GLY A 103 18.32 7.73 -19.04
N LEU A 104 18.88 8.53 -18.13
CA LEU A 104 19.65 9.72 -18.49
C LEU A 104 20.93 9.36 -19.24
N HIS A 105 21.68 8.35 -18.74
CA HIS A 105 22.89 7.87 -19.41
C HIS A 105 22.58 7.36 -20.83
N ALA A 106 21.54 6.55 -21.00
CA ALA A 106 21.11 6.06 -22.31
C ALA A 106 20.70 7.23 -23.25
N LEU A 107 19.98 8.22 -22.73
CA LEU A 107 19.58 9.39 -23.49
C LEU A 107 20.80 10.20 -23.96
N LEU A 108 21.74 10.49 -23.07
CA LEU A 108 22.96 11.25 -23.39
C LEU A 108 23.84 10.50 -24.41
N SER A 109 23.96 9.18 -24.27
CA SER A 109 24.68 8.32 -25.22
C SER A 109 24.06 8.38 -26.62
N THR A 110 22.73 8.52 -26.75
CA THR A 110 22.05 8.66 -28.04
C THR A 110 22.47 9.98 -28.76
N PHE A 111 22.81 11.01 -27.99
CA PHE A 111 23.34 12.29 -28.53
C PHE A 111 24.86 12.30 -28.65
N GLY A 112 25.55 11.16 -28.45
CA GLY A 112 27.02 11.08 -28.53
C GLY A 112 27.74 11.75 -27.35
N ILE A 113 27.03 12.04 -26.25
CA ILE A 113 27.58 12.62 -25.03
C ILE A 113 28.03 11.50 -24.13
N ASP A 114 29.35 11.39 -23.91
CA ASP A 114 29.89 10.44 -22.92
C ASP A 114 29.61 10.96 -21.51
N SER A 115 28.87 10.19 -20.74
CA SER A 115 28.49 10.54 -19.36
C SER A 115 28.82 9.39 -18.40
N PRO A 116 29.29 9.69 -17.16
CA PRO A 116 29.56 8.64 -16.20
C PRO A 116 28.26 7.89 -15.86
N HIS A 117 28.33 6.56 -15.89
CA HIS A 117 27.22 5.69 -15.49
C HIS A 117 27.20 5.56 -13.98
N ILE A 118 26.41 6.40 -13.30
CA ILE A 118 26.32 6.45 -11.84
C ILE A 118 25.16 5.57 -11.39
N ARG A 119 25.45 4.54 -10.58
CA ARG A 119 24.45 3.71 -9.91
C ARG A 119 24.75 3.59 -8.42
N LEU A 120 23.69 3.65 -7.61
CA LEU A 120 23.80 3.47 -6.15
C LEU A 120 23.71 2.00 -5.75
N ASN A 121 23.06 1.17 -6.57
CA ASN A 121 22.80 -0.27 -6.31
C ASN A 121 22.24 -0.52 -4.89
N MET A 122 21.32 0.34 -4.48
CA MET A 122 20.73 0.27 -3.14
C MET A 122 19.76 -0.90 -3.06
N VAL A 123 19.89 -1.70 -2.00
CA VAL A 123 18.90 -2.76 -1.71
C VAL A 123 17.58 -2.12 -1.33
N LEU A 124 16.51 -2.44 -2.08
CA LEU A 124 15.19 -1.87 -1.85
C LEU A 124 14.58 -2.42 -0.54
N PRO A 125 14.30 -1.57 0.46
CA PRO A 125 13.63 -1.98 1.67
C PRO A 125 12.20 -2.47 1.38
N VAL A 126 11.87 -3.67 1.85
CA VAL A 126 10.52 -4.22 1.71
C VAL A 126 9.52 -3.29 2.40
N GLY A 127 8.40 -2.98 1.73
CA GLY A 127 7.36 -2.13 2.30
C GLY A 127 7.66 -0.62 2.30
N ILE A 128 8.82 -0.15 1.79
CA ILE A 128 9.17 1.29 1.78
C ILE A 128 8.05 2.15 1.17
N SER A 129 7.46 1.73 0.07
CA SER A 129 6.37 2.46 -0.58
C SER A 129 5.11 2.51 0.30
N PHE A 130 4.84 1.46 1.09
CA PHE A 130 3.66 1.36 1.95
C PHE A 130 3.75 2.31 3.14
N TYR A 131 4.83 2.23 3.93
CA TYR A 131 4.97 3.13 5.08
C TYR A 131 5.21 4.60 4.68
N THR A 132 5.84 4.85 3.52
CA THR A 132 5.94 6.20 2.95
C THR A 132 4.55 6.77 2.67
N PHE A 133 3.65 6.02 2.02
CA PHE A 133 2.28 6.47 1.74
C PHE A 133 1.45 6.67 3.01
N GLN A 134 1.67 5.85 4.04
CA GLN A 134 1.06 6.07 5.35
C GLN A 134 1.55 7.36 6.01
N ALA A 135 2.86 7.59 6.04
CA ALA A 135 3.47 8.78 6.60
C ALA A 135 3.02 10.06 5.88
N LEU A 136 2.97 10.01 4.54
CA LEU A 136 2.46 11.11 3.71
C LEU A 136 0.99 11.40 4.00
N SER A 137 0.13 10.36 4.04
CA SER A 137 -1.29 10.53 4.32
C SER A 137 -1.52 11.19 5.68
N TYR A 138 -0.80 10.76 6.73
CA TYR A 138 -0.88 11.37 8.05
C TYR A 138 -0.54 12.87 8.01
N THR A 139 0.61 13.22 7.44
CA THR A 139 1.07 14.62 7.41
C THR A 139 0.12 15.51 6.61
N ILE A 140 -0.38 15.02 5.47
CA ILE A 140 -1.34 15.74 4.62
C ILE A 140 -2.68 15.89 5.33
N ASP A 141 -3.19 14.85 6.01
CA ASP A 141 -4.47 14.91 6.72
C ASP A 141 -4.42 15.84 7.92
N VAL A 142 -3.30 15.89 8.65
CA VAL A 142 -3.07 16.87 9.71
C VAL A 142 -2.98 18.30 9.14
N TYR A 143 -2.27 18.49 8.03
CA TYR A 143 -2.20 19.79 7.35
C TYR A 143 -3.59 20.26 6.89
N ARG A 144 -4.40 19.37 6.31
CA ARG A 144 -5.78 19.65 5.87
C ARG A 144 -6.78 19.79 7.03
N ARG A 145 -6.35 19.56 8.27
CA ARG A 145 -7.22 19.56 9.48
C ARG A 145 -8.28 18.45 9.47
N HIS A 146 -8.07 17.39 8.70
CA HIS A 146 -8.92 16.20 8.71
C HIS A 146 -8.58 15.26 9.88
N LEU A 147 -7.40 15.40 10.46
CA LEU A 147 -6.92 14.61 11.58
C LEU A 147 -6.25 15.50 12.63
N THR A 148 -6.60 15.28 13.89
CA THR A 148 -5.87 15.87 15.03
C THR A 148 -4.62 15.06 15.30
N PRO A 149 -3.41 15.67 15.33
CA PRO A 149 -2.18 14.92 15.57
C PRO A 149 -2.15 14.36 16.99
N THR A 150 -1.65 13.13 17.09
CA THR A 150 -1.45 12.48 18.39
C THR A 150 -0.18 12.98 19.08
N ARG A 151 -0.23 13.08 20.42
CA ARG A 151 0.95 13.27 21.27
C ARG A 151 1.54 11.96 21.79
N ASP A 152 0.87 10.84 21.54
CA ASP A 152 1.35 9.51 21.93
C ASP A 152 2.27 8.95 20.83
N ILE A 153 3.58 9.10 21.06
CA ILE A 153 4.61 8.64 20.14
C ILE A 153 4.59 7.11 19.96
N ILE A 154 4.27 6.35 21.02
CA ILE A 154 4.23 4.88 20.97
C ILE A 154 3.07 4.43 20.09
N ALA A 155 1.89 5.04 20.24
CA ALA A 155 0.74 4.77 19.37
C ALA A 155 1.04 5.13 17.91
N PHE A 156 1.78 6.21 17.66
CA PHE A 156 2.18 6.62 16.32
C PHE A 156 3.18 5.64 15.69
N PHE A 157 4.18 5.18 16.45
CA PHE A 157 5.10 4.14 16.01
C PHE A 157 4.33 2.85 15.68
N ALA A 158 3.42 2.41 16.57
CA ALA A 158 2.58 1.24 16.33
C ALA A 158 1.74 1.38 15.04
N TYR A 159 1.22 2.57 14.74
CA TYR A 159 0.49 2.85 13.51
C TYR A 159 1.35 2.66 12.25
N ILE A 160 2.59 3.19 12.22
CA ILE A 160 3.45 3.10 11.04
C ILE A 160 4.06 1.70 10.87
N CYS A 161 4.56 1.10 11.97
CA CYS A 161 5.34 -0.15 11.89
C CYS A 161 4.50 -1.42 12.07
N PHE A 162 3.18 -1.35 12.19
CA PHE A 162 2.31 -2.49 12.48
C PHE A 162 2.57 -3.67 11.53
N PHE A 163 3.22 -4.73 12.04
CA PHE A 163 3.76 -5.81 11.22
C PHE A 163 2.76 -6.50 10.27
N PRO A 164 1.45 -6.65 10.62
CA PRO A 164 0.52 -7.28 9.69
C PRO A 164 0.36 -6.52 8.37
N GLN A 165 0.44 -5.18 8.38
CA GLN A 165 0.26 -4.37 7.17
C GLN A 165 1.56 -4.00 6.47
N LEU A 166 2.71 -4.03 7.20
CA LEU A 166 3.95 -3.37 6.79
C LEU A 166 4.53 -3.90 5.47
N VAL A 167 4.38 -5.20 5.18
CA VAL A 167 5.00 -5.85 4.02
C VAL A 167 4.09 -5.84 2.79
N ALA A 168 2.84 -6.28 2.93
CA ALA A 168 1.90 -6.43 1.83
C ALA A 168 0.43 -6.27 2.26
N GLY A 169 0.20 -5.67 3.42
CA GLY A 169 -1.14 -5.34 3.91
C GLY A 169 -1.76 -4.16 3.15
N PRO A 170 -3.01 -3.81 3.44
CA PRO A 170 -3.64 -2.61 2.91
C PRO A 170 -2.90 -1.34 3.33
N ILE A 171 -2.82 -0.34 2.44
CA ILE A 171 -2.26 0.99 2.74
C ILE A 171 -3.27 1.76 3.60
N GLU A 172 -3.08 1.70 4.91
CA GLU A 172 -4.02 2.28 5.87
C GLU A 172 -3.93 3.79 5.97
N ARG A 173 -5.09 4.42 6.23
CA ARG A 173 -5.16 5.85 6.56
C ARG A 173 -4.96 6.05 8.05
N ALA A 174 -4.29 7.15 8.40
CA ALA A 174 -4.15 7.56 9.80
C ALA A 174 -5.51 7.79 10.46
N THR A 175 -6.48 8.31 9.73
CA THR A 175 -7.86 8.53 10.20
C THR A 175 -8.59 7.24 10.61
N ASN A 176 -8.23 6.10 10.00
CA ASN A 176 -8.83 4.79 10.31
C ASN A 176 -8.03 4.01 11.36
N LEU A 177 -6.72 3.92 11.19
CA LEU A 177 -5.90 2.99 11.98
C LEU A 177 -5.37 3.60 13.29
N LEU A 178 -4.89 4.85 13.27
CA LEU A 178 -4.30 5.49 14.46
C LEU A 178 -5.27 5.56 15.66
N PRO A 179 -6.57 5.90 15.50
CA PRO A 179 -7.53 5.88 16.62
C PRO A 179 -7.68 4.50 17.28
N GLN A 180 -7.42 3.41 16.58
CA GLN A 180 -7.51 2.05 17.13
C GLN A 180 -6.34 1.75 18.07
N PHE A 181 -5.18 2.39 17.89
CA PHE A 181 -4.05 2.32 18.81
C PHE A 181 -4.21 3.21 20.05
N LEU A 182 -5.09 4.22 19.98
CA LEU A 182 -5.38 5.11 21.11
C LEU A 182 -6.49 4.58 22.03
N LYS A 183 -7.28 3.61 21.57
CA LYS A 183 -8.39 3.02 22.33
C LYS A 183 -7.99 1.70 22.98
N PRO A 184 -8.56 1.38 24.17
CA PRO A 184 -8.41 0.05 24.77
C PRO A 184 -8.94 -1.03 23.83
N ARG A 185 -8.19 -2.14 23.74
CA ARG A 185 -8.58 -3.31 22.96
C ARG A 185 -9.00 -4.44 23.90
N GLN A 186 -9.99 -5.18 23.49
CA GLN A 186 -10.50 -6.33 24.23
C GLN A 186 -10.48 -7.55 23.32
N PHE A 187 -10.07 -8.67 23.91
CA PHE A 187 -10.12 -9.95 23.20
C PHE A 187 -11.58 -10.39 23.04
N THR A 188 -11.96 -10.74 21.82
CA THR A 188 -13.23 -11.38 21.55
C THR A 188 -12.99 -12.64 20.71
N TYR A 189 -13.59 -13.76 21.15
CA TYR A 189 -13.46 -15.03 20.45
C TYR A 189 -13.97 -14.94 19.00
N GLN A 190 -15.04 -14.18 18.77
CA GLN A 190 -15.57 -13.98 17.43
C GLN A 190 -14.55 -13.34 16.49
N GLN A 191 -13.91 -12.25 16.90
CA GLN A 191 -12.89 -11.59 16.08
C GLN A 191 -11.68 -12.49 15.84
N ALA A 192 -11.25 -13.23 16.84
CA ALA A 192 -10.14 -14.17 16.70
C ALA A 192 -10.50 -15.32 15.74
N SER A 193 -11.69 -15.89 15.83
CA SER A 193 -12.17 -16.94 14.92
C SER A 193 -12.28 -16.44 13.48
N GLU A 194 -12.84 -15.24 13.27
CA GLU A 194 -12.89 -14.61 11.95
C GLU A 194 -11.48 -14.35 11.41
N GLY A 195 -10.58 -13.85 12.26
CA GLY A 195 -9.18 -13.62 11.91
C GLY A 195 -8.47 -14.90 11.46
N MET A 196 -8.61 -15.98 12.21
CA MET A 196 -8.05 -17.29 11.85
C MET A 196 -8.60 -17.83 10.53
N ARG A 197 -9.91 -17.71 10.30
CA ARG A 197 -10.51 -18.10 9.01
C ARG A 197 -9.94 -17.30 7.85
N MET A 198 -9.72 -15.99 8.02
CA MET A 198 -9.11 -15.16 6.99
C MET A 198 -7.64 -15.54 6.73
N ILE A 199 -6.86 -15.84 7.79
CA ILE A 199 -5.49 -16.32 7.65
C ILE A 199 -5.46 -17.63 6.86
N LEU A 200 -6.27 -18.61 7.22
CA LEU A 200 -6.34 -19.90 6.53
C LEU A 200 -6.76 -19.73 5.06
N TRP A 201 -7.76 -18.89 4.79
CA TRP A 201 -8.19 -18.59 3.43
C TRP A 201 -7.09 -17.89 2.62
N GLY A 202 -6.38 -16.95 3.24
CA GLY A 202 -5.24 -16.27 2.64
C GLY A 202 -4.09 -17.23 2.33
N LEU A 203 -3.74 -18.14 3.24
CA LEU A 203 -2.74 -19.19 3.02
C LEU A 203 -3.15 -20.12 1.90
N PHE A 204 -4.43 -20.54 1.82
CA PHE A 204 -4.93 -21.33 0.71
C PHE A 204 -4.72 -20.60 -0.64
N LYS A 205 -5.12 -19.34 -0.75
CA LYS A 205 -4.94 -18.56 -1.97
C LYS A 205 -3.46 -18.42 -2.35
N LYS A 206 -2.58 -18.15 -1.36
CA LYS A 206 -1.15 -17.99 -1.61
C LYS A 206 -0.49 -19.32 -1.97
N MET A 207 -0.60 -20.32 -1.12
CA MET A 207 0.21 -21.55 -1.25
C MET A 207 -0.40 -22.57 -2.21
N VAL A 208 -1.74 -22.67 -2.25
CA VAL A 208 -2.40 -23.67 -3.10
C VAL A 208 -2.73 -23.11 -4.48
N VAL A 209 -3.18 -21.87 -4.58
CA VAL A 209 -3.55 -21.28 -5.88
C VAL A 209 -2.35 -20.60 -6.53
N ALA A 210 -1.82 -19.54 -5.89
CA ALA A 210 -0.83 -18.68 -6.54
C ALA A 210 0.50 -19.38 -6.78
N ASP A 211 1.06 -20.09 -5.80
CA ASP A 211 2.36 -20.73 -5.94
C ASP A 211 2.34 -21.88 -6.97
N ASN A 212 1.23 -22.63 -7.08
CA ASN A 212 1.09 -23.65 -8.13
C ASN A 212 0.90 -23.02 -9.53
N CYS A 213 0.14 -21.91 -9.63
CA CYS A 213 0.07 -21.19 -10.90
C CYS A 213 1.44 -20.64 -11.32
N ALA A 214 2.25 -20.16 -10.36
CA ALA A 214 3.59 -19.63 -10.61
C ALA A 214 4.50 -20.63 -11.33
N VAL A 215 4.47 -21.90 -10.95
CA VAL A 215 5.29 -22.94 -11.58
C VAL A 215 5.04 -23.03 -13.09
N PHE A 216 3.76 -23.00 -13.51
CA PHE A 216 3.38 -23.02 -14.92
C PHE A 216 3.73 -21.70 -15.62
N VAL A 217 3.45 -20.58 -14.99
CA VAL A 217 3.70 -19.24 -15.52
C VAL A 217 5.18 -18.99 -15.75
N ASP A 218 6.03 -19.30 -14.76
CA ASP A 218 7.47 -19.08 -14.83
C ASP A 218 8.09 -19.95 -15.92
N SER A 219 7.69 -21.23 -16.03
CA SER A 219 8.18 -22.13 -17.08
C SER A 219 7.74 -21.68 -18.48
N THR A 220 6.49 -21.21 -18.62
CA THR A 220 5.93 -20.77 -19.91
C THR A 220 6.61 -19.48 -20.38
N PHE A 221 6.74 -18.47 -19.52
CA PHE A 221 7.31 -17.19 -19.92
C PHE A 221 8.85 -17.21 -20.00
N ALA A 222 9.54 -18.09 -19.26
CA ALA A 222 10.97 -18.29 -19.45
C ALA A 222 11.29 -18.85 -20.85
N ASN A 223 10.38 -19.64 -21.42
CA ASN A 223 10.53 -20.31 -22.70
C ASN A 223 9.58 -19.78 -23.79
N TYR A 224 9.14 -18.52 -23.70
CA TYR A 224 8.07 -17.97 -24.54
C TYR A 224 8.32 -18.05 -26.05
N GLN A 225 9.58 -18.12 -26.48
CA GLN A 225 9.95 -18.25 -27.90
C GLN A 225 9.80 -19.69 -28.45
N SER A 226 9.75 -20.70 -27.59
CA SER A 226 9.72 -22.13 -27.95
C SER A 226 8.38 -22.80 -27.66
N VAL A 227 7.47 -22.14 -26.97
CA VAL A 227 6.12 -22.67 -26.66
C VAL A 227 5.10 -22.20 -27.68
N ASP A 228 4.06 -22.98 -27.91
CA ASP A 228 2.95 -22.63 -28.82
C ASP A 228 2.05 -21.53 -28.25
N GLY A 229 1.26 -20.88 -29.14
CA GLY A 229 0.36 -19.78 -28.76
C GLY A 229 -0.74 -20.18 -27.78
N GLY A 230 -1.20 -21.43 -27.79
CA GLY A 230 -2.18 -21.95 -26.82
C GLY A 230 -1.59 -22.01 -25.42
N THR A 231 -0.35 -22.48 -25.30
CA THR A 231 0.39 -22.50 -24.03
C THR A 231 0.63 -21.08 -23.49
N LEU A 232 0.99 -20.12 -24.36
CA LEU A 232 1.14 -18.71 -23.96
C LEU A 232 -0.18 -18.11 -23.48
N MET A 233 -1.30 -18.40 -24.14
CA MET A 233 -2.62 -17.96 -23.70
C MET A 233 -2.97 -18.48 -22.30
N TRP A 234 -2.76 -19.78 -22.05
CA TRP A 234 -2.93 -20.35 -20.72
C TRP A 234 -1.96 -19.75 -19.70
N GLY A 235 -0.71 -19.47 -20.09
CA GLY A 235 0.25 -18.73 -19.27
C GLY A 235 -0.33 -17.39 -18.77
N GLY A 236 -0.99 -16.63 -19.65
CA GLY A 236 -1.66 -15.40 -19.28
C GLY A 236 -2.84 -15.59 -18.31
N VAL A 237 -3.65 -16.65 -18.52
CA VAL A 237 -4.77 -16.99 -17.61
C VAL A 237 -4.23 -17.38 -16.22
N PHE A 238 -3.24 -18.28 -16.16
CA PHE A 238 -2.64 -18.70 -14.89
C PHE A 238 -1.93 -17.54 -14.19
N PHE A 239 -1.31 -16.61 -14.94
CA PHE A 239 -0.73 -15.38 -14.36
C PHE A 239 -1.78 -14.50 -13.70
N ALA A 240 -2.99 -14.37 -14.28
CA ALA A 240 -4.06 -13.65 -13.65
C ALA A 240 -4.47 -14.27 -12.30
N PHE A 241 -4.56 -15.60 -12.21
CA PHE A 241 -4.83 -16.30 -10.95
C PHE A 241 -3.65 -16.18 -9.96
N GLN A 242 -2.42 -16.29 -10.45
CA GLN A 242 -1.20 -16.14 -9.64
C GLN A 242 -1.17 -14.78 -8.95
N ILE A 243 -1.23 -13.68 -9.71
CA ILE A 243 -1.12 -12.32 -9.15
C ILE A 243 -2.27 -12.01 -8.18
N TYR A 244 -3.49 -12.46 -8.50
CA TYR A 244 -4.64 -12.28 -7.60
C TYR A 244 -4.53 -13.14 -6.36
N GLY A 245 -4.22 -14.42 -6.50
CA GLY A 245 -4.07 -15.36 -5.37
C GLY A 245 -2.95 -14.94 -4.43
N ASP A 246 -1.80 -14.53 -4.97
CA ASP A 246 -0.66 -14.07 -4.20
C ASP A 246 -1.01 -12.83 -3.38
N PHE A 247 -1.40 -11.75 -4.03
CA PHE A 247 -1.59 -10.47 -3.35
C PHE A 247 -2.87 -10.43 -2.49
N SER A 248 -3.99 -11.00 -2.95
CA SER A 248 -5.18 -11.10 -2.11
C SER A 248 -4.98 -12.07 -0.94
N GLY A 249 -4.18 -13.12 -1.12
CA GLY A 249 -3.79 -14.03 -0.05
C GLY A 249 -3.01 -13.33 1.05
N TYR A 250 -1.95 -12.60 0.69
CA TYR A 250 -1.21 -11.78 1.65
C TYR A 250 -2.09 -10.75 2.35
N SER A 251 -2.97 -10.07 1.60
CA SER A 251 -3.90 -9.09 2.20
C SER A 251 -4.84 -9.73 3.21
N ASP A 252 -5.39 -10.91 2.93
CA ASP A 252 -6.28 -11.61 3.85
C ASP A 252 -5.54 -12.10 5.10
N ILE A 253 -4.30 -12.61 4.96
CA ILE A 253 -3.45 -12.97 6.11
C ILE A 253 -3.18 -11.74 6.97
N ALA A 254 -2.84 -10.60 6.35
CA ALA A 254 -2.60 -9.35 7.06
C ALA A 254 -3.83 -8.88 7.85
N ILE A 255 -5.00 -8.84 7.21
CA ILE A 255 -6.26 -8.43 7.84
C ILE A 255 -6.65 -9.41 8.95
N GLY A 256 -6.53 -10.72 8.68
CA GLY A 256 -6.81 -11.75 9.67
C GLY A 256 -5.89 -11.66 10.88
N THR A 257 -4.59 -11.47 10.66
CA THR A 257 -3.60 -11.27 11.72
C THR A 257 -3.92 -10.03 12.56
N ALA A 258 -4.23 -8.90 11.93
CA ALA A 258 -4.62 -7.68 12.63
C ALA A 258 -5.85 -7.88 13.52
N ARG A 259 -6.86 -8.67 13.07
CA ARG A 259 -8.04 -9.02 13.84
C ARG A 259 -7.72 -9.81 15.10
N LEU A 260 -6.70 -10.67 15.08
CA LEU A 260 -6.24 -11.37 16.29
C LEU A 260 -5.79 -10.42 17.40
N PHE A 261 -5.30 -9.23 17.03
CA PHE A 261 -4.88 -8.18 17.98
C PHE A 261 -5.96 -7.13 18.26
N GLY A 262 -7.21 -7.38 17.83
CA GLY A 262 -8.32 -6.46 18.02
C GLY A 262 -8.29 -5.23 17.11
N ILE A 263 -7.53 -5.28 16.02
CA ILE A 263 -7.34 -4.19 15.06
C ILE A 263 -7.99 -4.55 13.73
N ARG A 264 -8.71 -3.60 13.14
CA ARG A 264 -9.40 -3.77 11.86
C ARG A 264 -8.67 -2.98 10.78
N LEU A 265 -8.18 -3.70 9.77
CA LEU A 265 -7.64 -3.12 8.55
C LEU A 265 -8.72 -3.03 7.48
N MET A 266 -8.53 -2.10 6.53
CA MET A 266 -9.42 -1.96 5.39
C MET A 266 -9.27 -3.14 4.43
N ARG A 267 -10.32 -3.39 3.63
CA ARG A 267 -10.30 -4.43 2.60
C ARG A 267 -9.49 -3.95 1.39
N ASN A 268 -8.69 -4.86 0.82
CA ASN A 268 -7.86 -4.55 -0.34
C ASN A 268 -8.41 -5.12 -1.67
N PHE A 269 -9.17 -6.22 -1.62
CA PHE A 269 -9.76 -6.88 -2.79
C PHE A 269 -11.23 -7.23 -2.56
N HIS A 270 -12.05 -7.08 -3.62
CA HIS A 270 -13.47 -7.43 -3.60
C HIS A 270 -13.91 -8.10 -4.91
N TYR A 271 -13.48 -9.36 -5.14
CA TYR A 271 -13.80 -10.15 -6.32
C TYR A 271 -13.60 -9.39 -7.66
N PRO A 272 -12.37 -8.88 -7.94
CA PRO A 272 -12.13 -7.97 -9.07
C PRO A 272 -12.41 -8.59 -10.42
N TYR A 273 -12.19 -9.89 -10.61
CA TYR A 273 -12.44 -10.57 -11.88
C TYR A 273 -13.93 -10.80 -12.22
N LEU A 274 -14.83 -10.49 -11.28
CA LEU A 274 -16.26 -10.47 -11.53
C LEU A 274 -16.77 -9.07 -11.90
N SER A 275 -15.87 -8.17 -12.28
CA SER A 275 -16.22 -6.81 -12.71
C SER A 275 -16.75 -6.80 -14.13
N ARG A 276 -17.70 -5.91 -14.40
CA ARG A 276 -18.36 -5.76 -15.71
C ARG A 276 -17.60 -4.82 -16.64
N ASP A 277 -16.78 -3.94 -16.07
CA ASP A 277 -15.97 -2.96 -16.80
C ASP A 277 -14.67 -2.63 -16.01
N MET A 278 -13.75 -1.89 -16.65
CA MET A 278 -12.47 -1.51 -16.07
C MET A 278 -12.61 -0.54 -14.89
N ALA A 279 -13.65 0.29 -14.85
CA ALA A 279 -13.89 1.18 -13.73
C ALA A 279 -14.32 0.41 -12.48
N GLU A 280 -15.19 -0.60 -12.65
CA GLU A 280 -15.57 -1.51 -11.57
C GLU A 280 -14.38 -2.38 -11.13
N PHE A 281 -13.56 -2.85 -12.08
CA PHE A 281 -12.35 -3.61 -11.77
C PHE A 281 -11.42 -2.84 -10.82
N TRP A 282 -11.07 -1.60 -11.12
CA TRP A 282 -10.20 -0.78 -10.30
C TRP A 282 -10.82 -0.37 -8.95
N ARG A 283 -12.15 -0.35 -8.82
CA ARG A 283 -12.81 -0.20 -7.51
C ARG A 283 -12.74 -1.43 -6.63
N ARG A 284 -12.44 -2.60 -7.21
CA ARG A 284 -12.38 -3.91 -6.53
C ARG A 284 -10.97 -4.47 -6.38
N TRP A 285 -10.02 -3.95 -7.17
CA TRP A 285 -8.61 -4.31 -7.16
C TRP A 285 -7.79 -3.29 -6.40
N HIS A 286 -6.93 -3.73 -5.45
CA HIS A 286 -6.02 -2.91 -4.66
C HIS A 286 -6.68 -1.61 -4.15
N ILE A 287 -7.83 -1.77 -3.47
CA ILE A 287 -8.73 -0.68 -3.06
C ILE A 287 -7.99 0.38 -2.25
N SER A 288 -7.08 -0.05 -1.35
CA SER A 288 -6.33 0.87 -0.48
C SER A 288 -5.41 1.81 -1.27
N LEU A 289 -4.74 1.31 -2.31
CA LEU A 289 -3.89 2.11 -3.18
C LEU A 289 -4.72 3.05 -4.07
N ASN A 290 -5.78 2.52 -4.69
CA ASN A 290 -6.66 3.31 -5.56
C ASN A 290 -7.30 4.47 -4.80
N THR A 291 -7.84 4.23 -3.62
CA THR A 291 -8.41 5.29 -2.78
C THR A 291 -7.33 6.28 -2.35
N TRP A 292 -6.09 5.83 -2.08
CA TRP A 292 -4.98 6.71 -1.76
C TRP A 292 -4.71 7.69 -2.92
N PHE A 293 -4.56 7.20 -4.13
CA PHE A 293 -4.36 8.07 -5.30
C PHE A 293 -5.54 9.01 -5.54
N VAL A 294 -6.78 8.56 -5.30
CA VAL A 294 -7.95 9.42 -5.42
C VAL A 294 -7.90 10.56 -4.40
N ASP A 295 -7.63 10.28 -3.13
CA ASP A 295 -7.69 11.28 -2.04
C ASP A 295 -6.53 12.28 -2.09
N TYR A 296 -5.32 11.82 -2.45
CA TYR A 296 -4.11 12.63 -2.33
C TYR A 296 -3.57 13.13 -3.68
N VAL A 297 -4.05 12.61 -4.81
CA VAL A 297 -3.62 13.05 -6.14
C VAL A 297 -4.82 13.52 -6.98
N TYR A 298 -5.84 12.69 -7.21
CA TYR A 298 -6.95 13.01 -8.11
C TYR A 298 -7.78 14.21 -7.65
N ILE A 299 -8.24 14.17 -6.41
CA ILE A 299 -9.07 15.26 -5.85
C ILE A 299 -8.28 16.58 -5.80
N PRO A 300 -7.02 16.64 -5.35
CA PRO A 300 -6.21 17.85 -5.38
C PRO A 300 -5.96 18.43 -6.78
N LEU A 301 -5.88 17.57 -7.81
CA LEU A 301 -5.75 18.01 -9.21
C LEU A 301 -7.07 18.52 -9.84
N GLY A 302 -8.14 18.63 -9.03
CA GLY A 302 -9.47 19.08 -9.45
C GLY A 302 -10.49 17.97 -9.69
N GLY A 303 -10.09 16.70 -9.62
CA GLY A 303 -10.98 15.55 -9.82
C GLY A 303 -11.65 15.58 -11.19
N SER A 304 -12.97 15.38 -11.22
CA SER A 304 -13.82 15.46 -12.43
C SER A 304 -14.62 16.78 -12.52
N ARG A 305 -14.31 17.77 -11.66
CA ARG A 305 -15.14 18.99 -11.55
C ARG A 305 -14.96 19.98 -12.70
N HIS A 306 -13.85 19.92 -13.42
CA HIS A 306 -13.47 20.90 -14.43
C HIS A 306 -13.58 20.38 -15.87
N GLY A 307 -14.53 19.47 -16.10
CA GLY A 307 -14.83 18.92 -17.42
C GLY A 307 -14.02 17.69 -17.81
N ILE A 308 -14.35 17.13 -18.97
CA ILE A 308 -13.83 15.84 -19.44
C ILE A 308 -12.31 15.85 -19.68
N SER A 309 -11.77 16.94 -20.23
CA SER A 309 -10.33 17.08 -20.51
C SER A 309 -9.50 17.00 -19.22
N THR A 310 -9.95 17.69 -18.14
CA THR A 310 -9.29 17.62 -16.83
C THR A 310 -9.40 16.22 -16.22
N THR A 311 -10.55 15.56 -16.38
CA THR A 311 -10.75 14.19 -15.92
C THR A 311 -9.78 13.22 -16.61
N ILE A 312 -9.66 13.29 -17.93
CA ILE A 312 -8.74 12.47 -18.74
C ILE A 312 -7.29 12.69 -18.28
N ARG A 313 -6.86 13.96 -18.18
CA ARG A 313 -5.52 14.30 -17.70
C ARG A 313 -5.25 13.68 -16.31
N ASN A 314 -6.18 13.86 -15.37
CA ASN A 314 -6.02 13.38 -13.99
C ASN A 314 -5.97 11.84 -13.93
N VAL A 315 -6.79 11.16 -14.73
CA VAL A 315 -6.75 9.69 -14.88
C VAL A 315 -5.40 9.23 -15.43
N ALA A 316 -4.91 9.88 -16.50
CA ALA A 316 -3.60 9.56 -17.06
C ALA A 316 -2.48 9.73 -16.02
N ILE A 317 -2.46 10.85 -15.27
CA ILE A 317 -1.47 11.10 -14.21
C ILE A 317 -1.51 9.99 -13.16
N ILE A 318 -2.69 9.61 -12.66
CA ILE A 318 -2.81 8.60 -11.62
C ILE A 318 -2.28 7.25 -12.08
N PHE A 319 -2.66 6.80 -13.26
CA PHE A 319 -2.24 5.49 -13.74
C PHE A 319 -0.75 5.45 -14.09
N LEU A 320 -0.18 6.52 -14.63
CA LEU A 320 1.27 6.63 -14.84
C LEU A 320 2.03 6.60 -13.50
N LEU A 321 1.56 7.35 -12.49
CA LEU A 321 2.12 7.32 -11.14
C LEU A 321 1.95 5.94 -10.48
N SER A 322 0.80 5.30 -10.67
CA SER A 322 0.55 3.94 -10.17
C SER A 322 1.49 2.92 -10.83
N GLY A 323 1.69 3.02 -12.15
CA GLY A 323 2.68 2.19 -12.85
C GLY A 323 4.08 2.37 -12.30
N LEU A 324 4.54 3.60 -12.16
CA LEU A 324 5.84 3.92 -11.57
C LEU A 324 5.95 3.44 -10.11
N TRP A 325 4.86 3.52 -9.34
CA TRP A 325 4.80 3.03 -7.96
C TRP A 325 5.01 1.50 -7.88
N HIS A 326 4.49 0.74 -8.85
CA HIS A 326 4.67 -0.72 -8.90
C HIS A 326 6.14 -1.11 -9.15
N GLY A 327 6.86 -0.39 -10.02
CA GLY A 327 8.27 -0.66 -10.28
C GLY A 327 8.95 0.43 -11.09
N ALA A 328 10.23 0.64 -10.81
CA ALA A 328 11.10 1.54 -11.55
C ALA A 328 11.55 0.88 -12.87
N ASN A 329 10.61 0.70 -13.80
CA ASN A 329 10.84 0.08 -15.11
C ASN A 329 9.83 0.62 -16.13
N CYS A 330 10.27 0.79 -17.39
CA CYS A 330 9.41 1.24 -18.49
C CYS A 330 8.20 0.35 -18.71
N THR A 331 8.29 -0.96 -18.48
CA THR A 331 7.16 -1.90 -18.60
C THR A 331 6.01 -1.55 -17.65
N PHE A 332 6.30 -1.11 -16.42
CA PHE A 332 5.28 -0.67 -15.47
C PHE A 332 4.66 0.68 -15.87
N VAL A 333 5.45 1.58 -16.44
CA VAL A 333 4.94 2.85 -16.98
C VAL A 333 4.00 2.59 -18.15
N LEU A 334 4.37 1.70 -19.08
CA LEU A 334 3.52 1.26 -20.19
C LEU A 334 2.25 0.55 -19.70
N TRP A 335 2.36 -0.29 -18.67
CA TRP A 335 1.21 -0.91 -18.02
C TRP A 335 0.24 0.15 -17.45
N GLY A 336 0.77 1.18 -16.80
CA GLY A 336 -0.01 2.31 -16.32
C GLY A 336 -0.70 3.07 -17.46
N ALA A 337 0.04 3.38 -18.54
CA ALA A 337 -0.51 4.05 -19.72
C ALA A 337 -1.63 3.23 -20.38
N TYR A 338 -1.46 1.92 -20.52
CA TYR A 338 -2.47 1.02 -21.05
C TYR A 338 -3.77 1.03 -20.22
N ASN A 339 -3.67 0.94 -18.90
CA ASN A 339 -4.83 0.99 -18.01
C ASN A 339 -5.51 2.37 -18.02
N ALA A 340 -4.73 3.45 -18.10
CA ALA A 340 -5.28 4.79 -18.31
C ALA A 340 -6.10 4.88 -19.61
N LEU A 341 -5.56 4.35 -20.72
CA LEU A 341 -6.23 4.35 -22.02
C LEU A 341 -7.57 3.63 -21.95
N LEU A 342 -7.62 2.42 -21.36
CA LEU A 342 -8.87 1.67 -21.22
C LEU A 342 -9.92 2.43 -20.42
N LEU A 343 -9.53 3.11 -19.34
CA LEU A 343 -10.45 3.90 -18.54
C LEU A 343 -10.89 5.19 -19.27
N ILE A 344 -9.98 5.83 -20.01
CA ILE A 344 -10.28 7.02 -20.82
C ILE A 344 -11.31 6.67 -21.90
N ILE A 345 -11.18 5.52 -22.56
CA ILE A 345 -12.17 5.05 -23.54
C ILE A 345 -13.56 4.91 -22.88
N LEU A 346 -13.64 4.34 -21.68
CA LEU A 346 -14.92 4.25 -20.95
C LEU A 346 -15.49 5.62 -20.60
N ILE A 347 -14.64 6.59 -20.24
CA ILE A 347 -15.06 7.97 -19.95
C ILE A 347 -15.63 8.63 -21.21
N LEU A 348 -14.95 8.48 -22.36
CA LEU A 348 -15.37 9.05 -23.65
C LEU A 348 -16.67 8.43 -24.16
N LEU A 349 -16.91 7.15 -23.88
CA LEU A 349 -18.15 6.45 -24.24
C LEU A 349 -19.31 6.75 -23.28
N ASP A 350 -19.15 7.66 -22.32
CA ASP A 350 -20.14 8.05 -21.29
C ASP A 350 -20.71 6.87 -20.46
N LYS A 351 -20.01 5.73 -20.46
CA LYS A 351 -20.41 4.55 -19.69
C LYS A 351 -19.99 4.61 -18.21
N ASN A 352 -19.12 5.56 -17.87
CA ASN A 352 -18.58 5.71 -16.53
C ASN A 352 -19.50 6.53 -15.58
N HIS A 353 -20.38 7.39 -16.10
CA HIS A 353 -21.22 8.27 -15.28
C HIS A 353 -22.28 7.54 -14.45
N LYS A 354 -22.83 6.44 -14.94
CA LYS A 354 -23.86 5.66 -14.22
C LYS A 354 -23.35 4.95 -12.97
N HIS A 355 -22.02 4.75 -12.86
CA HIS A 355 -21.40 4.07 -11.72
C HIS A 355 -20.76 5.03 -10.69
N ALA A 356 -20.46 6.27 -11.06
CA ALA A 356 -19.90 7.26 -10.14
C ALA A 356 -20.93 7.69 -9.06
N THR A 357 -22.20 7.76 -9.41
CA THR A 357 -23.28 8.08 -8.47
C THR A 357 -23.55 6.96 -7.46
N ASP A 358 -23.41 5.70 -7.85
CA ASP A 358 -23.59 4.54 -6.94
C ASP A 358 -22.49 4.41 -5.89
N VAL A 359 -21.29 4.90 -6.19
CA VAL A 359 -20.15 4.84 -5.25
C VAL A 359 -20.23 5.95 -4.21
N ALA A 360 -20.69 7.13 -4.59
CA ALA A 360 -20.96 8.24 -3.66
C ALA A 360 -22.10 7.90 -2.67
N ALA A 361 -23.07 7.10 -3.10
CA ALA A 361 -24.19 6.67 -2.26
C ALA A 361 -23.85 5.49 -1.32
N LYS A 362 -22.81 4.69 -1.62
CA LYS A 362 -22.42 3.50 -0.83
C LYS A 362 -21.15 3.68 0.00
N GLY A 363 -20.53 4.86 -0.02
CA GLY A 363 -19.30 5.18 0.69
C GLY A 363 -19.47 5.54 2.17
N HIS A 364 -20.65 5.40 2.76
CA HIS A 364 -20.80 5.47 4.21
C HIS A 364 -20.50 4.12 4.86
N PRO A 365 -19.74 4.09 5.95
CA PRO A 365 -19.53 2.86 6.70
C PRO A 365 -20.90 2.36 7.14
N VAL A 366 -21.19 1.10 6.80
CA VAL A 366 -22.37 0.41 7.34
C VAL A 366 -22.23 0.44 8.85
N SER A 367 -23.05 1.28 9.49
CA SER A 367 -23.25 1.24 10.92
C SER A 367 -23.78 -0.15 11.24
N SER A 368 -23.05 -0.87 12.07
CA SER A 368 -23.47 -2.12 12.67
C SER A 368 -24.79 -1.90 13.45
N GLY A 369 -25.87 -2.27 12.85
CA GLY A 369 -27.16 -2.45 13.51
C GLY A 369 -27.57 -3.91 13.32
N GLY A 370 -27.72 -4.64 14.44
CA GLY A 370 -28.22 -6.00 14.52
C GLY A 370 -27.16 -7.04 14.85
#